data_ab2f5d67afc24db82d1c6a3973185977
#
_entry.id   ab2f5d67afc24db82d1c6a3973185977
#
_cell.length_a   1.000
_cell.length_b   1.000
_cell.length_c   1.000
_cell.angle_alpha   90.00
_cell.angle_beta   90.00
_cell.angle_gamma   90.00
#
_symmetry.space_group_name_H-M   'P 1'
#
loop_
_entity.id
_entity.type
_entity.pdbx_description
1 polymer ?
#
loop_
_entity_poly.entity_id
_entity_poly.type
_entity_poly.pdbx_seq_one_letter_code
_entity_poly.pdbx_strand_id
1 'polypeptide(L)'
;MRLRKYIAFAGMAVLMLCSCNEMENAPTNKFTDNSYWTSTTKAQYVLNMAYSQMYNAGRMWSDESLSDNAYDGRSVDDQRAIRKGMATPSLDIFKNEWKDLYGGIKTCHVFLEKVDLVPNMDASVKARMIAEIRYIRASLYFRLTNLYGAVPFFTEDITLEESRSVSRTDRETIISFIHQELEDIKDALPTRDQLPEEDKGKITKGAVCALQARVYLMDSDWNNVMLYCDNLMNKQGEYGTYALFPDYAGLFDEANEYNEEIIMDRSYVPNLITWGEMVDMIPLSRGGRAVNRVPQQSLVDTYLMLSGKTISEAGTDYNPAYPYDNRDPRLTATIIYDGYDWSGNVDDGSKDVVINIRPGSGTDAYDGGGNGTSTGYFTRKYYNPQASGDQNSGMNIITMRYADILLMYAEAVHETSGMTEAVWNKTIRPIRERAGFTADAALNFPAGKSKEEMRQIIRDERRVEMAMEGLRWYDIKRWKAGNEYLSGKVRGASFVDENKLDTRKFEEARDYLWAVPISEINLNPNLAPNNPGYGN
;
A
#
# COMPACT_ATOMS: atom_id res chain seq x y z
N MET A 1 33.96 81.32 15.53
CA MET A 1 32.61 80.73 15.30
C MET A 1 32.55 79.71 14.15
N ARG A 2 33.52 79.64 13.28
CA ARG A 2 33.54 78.66 12.14
C ARG A 2 34.08 77.27 12.48
N LEU A 3 34.97 77.14 13.46
CA LEU A 3 35.60 75.87 13.83
C LEU A 3 34.66 74.92 14.61
N ARG A 4 33.70 75.43 15.35
CA ARG A 4 32.72 74.63 16.11
C ARG A 4 31.65 73.97 15.19
N LYS A 5 31.40 74.50 14.00
CA LYS A 5 30.43 73.92 13.06
C LYS A 5 30.98 72.68 12.32
N TYR A 6 32.29 72.58 12.11
CA TYR A 6 32.92 71.43 11.45
C TYR A 6 33.10 70.25 12.40
N ILE A 7 33.27 70.48 13.71
CA ILE A 7 33.35 69.39 14.70
C ILE A 7 32.01 68.73 14.91
N ALA A 8 30.89 69.51 14.87
CA ALA A 8 29.52 68.97 14.99
C ALA A 8 29.14 68.13 13.73
N PHE A 9 29.60 68.51 12.55
CA PHE A 9 29.35 67.78 11.30
C PHE A 9 30.18 66.50 11.19
N ALA A 10 31.40 66.50 11.69
CA ALA A 10 32.30 65.31 11.75
C ALA A 10 31.81 64.28 12.77
N GLY A 11 31.26 64.75 13.91
CA GLY A 11 30.65 63.85 14.94
C GLY A 11 29.36 63.17 14.46
N MET A 12 28.54 63.84 13.65
CA MET A 12 27.31 63.30 13.11
C MET A 12 27.57 62.32 11.91
N ALA A 13 28.68 62.49 11.19
CA ALA A 13 29.09 61.57 10.11
C ALA A 13 29.67 60.24 10.66
N VAL A 14 30.30 60.26 11.84
CA VAL A 14 30.84 59.03 12.50
C VAL A 14 29.76 58.21 13.18
N LEU A 15 28.64 58.84 13.61
CA LEU A 15 27.50 58.11 14.16
C LEU A 15 26.62 57.42 13.12
N MET A 16 26.75 57.75 11.84
CA MET A 16 26.05 57.06 10.75
C MET A 16 26.78 55.86 10.14
N LEU A 17 28.01 55.57 10.58
CA LEU A 17 28.80 54.44 10.08
C LEU A 17 28.77 53.20 11.00
N CYS A 18 28.10 53.25 12.14
CA CYS A 18 27.96 52.11 13.06
C CYS A 18 26.56 51.49 13.08
N SER A 19 25.70 51.72 12.07
CA SER A 19 24.38 51.13 11.98
C SER A 19 24.20 50.31 10.70
N CYS A 20 25.13 49.40 10.46
CA CYS A 20 24.90 48.24 9.64
C CYS A 20 25.00 46.98 10.53
N ASN A 21 24.10 46.87 11.51
CA ASN A 21 23.59 45.56 11.84
C ASN A 21 22.66 45.20 10.70
N GLU A 22 23.03 44.24 9.88
CA GLU A 22 22.10 43.53 9.04
C GLU A 22 20.99 43.00 9.98
N MET A 23 19.88 43.75 10.08
CA MET A 23 18.65 43.14 10.56
C MET A 23 18.28 42.13 9.46
N GLU A 24 18.65 40.90 9.68
CA GLU A 24 17.95 39.79 9.02
C GLU A 24 16.48 39.91 9.42
N ASN A 25 15.73 40.70 8.66
CA ASN A 25 14.28 40.70 8.73
C ASN A 25 13.81 39.37 8.13
N ALA A 26 13.88 38.33 8.93
CA ALA A 26 13.20 37.09 8.60
C ALA A 26 11.74 37.45 8.26
N PRO A 27 11.20 37.06 7.11
CA PRO A 27 9.83 37.36 6.74
C PRO A 27 8.89 36.89 7.84
N THR A 28 8.15 37.77 8.47
CA THR A 28 7.24 37.43 9.60
C THR A 28 6.07 36.54 9.19
N ASN A 29 5.90 36.30 7.89
CA ASN A 29 4.89 35.45 7.26
C ASN A 29 5.44 34.14 6.69
N LYS A 30 6.72 33.83 6.89
CA LYS A 30 7.34 32.56 6.49
C LYS A 30 8.12 31.99 7.68
N PHE A 31 7.97 30.69 7.91
CA PHE A 31 8.82 29.98 8.85
C PHE A 31 10.23 29.90 8.27
N THR A 32 11.23 30.34 9.05
CA THR A 32 12.66 30.10 8.80
C THR A 32 13.09 28.92 9.67
N ASP A 33 14.21 28.29 9.37
CA ASP A 33 14.75 27.17 10.15
C ASP A 33 14.87 27.56 11.64
N ASN A 34 15.42 28.72 11.93
CA ASN A 34 15.59 29.22 13.31
C ASN A 34 14.26 29.51 14.03
N SER A 35 13.17 29.76 13.33
CA SER A 35 11.86 30.01 13.91
C SER A 35 10.99 28.75 14.01
N TYR A 36 11.26 27.73 13.23
CA TYR A 36 10.48 26.52 13.18
C TYR A 36 11.02 25.43 14.14
N TRP A 37 12.30 25.05 14.05
CA TRP A 37 12.89 23.93 14.78
C TRP A 37 13.22 24.29 16.24
N THR A 38 12.20 24.72 17.00
CA THR A 38 12.36 25.25 18.36
C THR A 38 11.83 24.34 19.46
N SER A 39 11.17 23.22 19.13
CA SER A 39 10.66 22.27 20.10
C SER A 39 10.46 20.88 19.51
N THR A 40 10.48 19.85 20.37
CA THR A 40 10.15 18.45 20.01
C THR A 40 8.78 18.33 19.33
N THR A 41 7.79 19.11 19.79
CA THR A 41 6.44 19.12 19.18
C THR A 41 6.46 19.55 17.72
N LYS A 42 7.28 20.55 17.36
CA LYS A 42 7.39 20.98 15.96
C LYS A 42 8.11 19.94 15.09
N ALA A 43 9.13 19.27 15.61
CA ALA A 43 9.74 18.14 14.95
C ALA A 43 8.71 17.00 14.74
N GLN A 44 7.86 16.73 15.75
CA GLN A 44 6.77 15.75 15.63
C GLN A 44 5.78 16.09 14.50
N TYR A 45 5.49 17.36 14.27
CA TYR A 45 4.61 17.77 13.16
C TYR A 45 5.22 17.42 11.78
N VAL A 46 6.53 17.59 11.61
CA VAL A 46 7.22 17.20 10.37
C VAL A 46 7.25 15.68 10.21
N LEU A 47 7.49 14.95 11.30
CA LEU A 47 7.40 13.49 11.30
C LEU A 47 5.97 13.02 10.94
N ASN A 48 4.94 13.62 11.49
CA ASN A 48 3.54 13.31 11.16
C ASN A 48 3.23 13.61 9.68
N MET A 49 3.80 14.69 9.13
CA MET A 49 3.70 14.98 7.70
C MET A 49 4.35 13.87 6.86
N ALA A 50 5.54 13.38 7.25
CA ALA A 50 6.18 12.25 6.58
C ALA A 50 5.32 10.97 6.64
N TYR A 51 4.75 10.63 7.79
CA TYR A 51 3.78 9.54 7.91
C TYR A 51 2.59 9.72 6.94
N SER A 52 2.10 10.96 6.77
CA SER A 52 0.99 11.24 5.85
C SER A 52 1.33 10.97 4.38
N GLN A 53 2.60 10.92 4.01
CA GLN A 53 3.09 10.71 2.65
C GLN A 53 3.40 9.24 2.33
N MET A 54 3.27 8.33 3.31
CA MET A 54 3.39 6.89 3.11
C MET A 54 2.26 6.33 2.23
N TYR A 55 2.30 5.02 2.01
CA TYR A 55 1.25 4.28 1.31
C TYR A 55 -0.12 4.54 1.95
N ASN A 56 -1.15 4.76 1.13
CA ASN A 56 -2.46 5.20 1.59
C ASN A 56 -3.60 4.46 0.85
N ALA A 57 -4.85 4.71 1.25
CA ALA A 57 -6.03 4.09 0.67
C ALA A 57 -6.10 4.27 -0.86
N GLY A 58 -5.91 5.51 -1.35
CA GLY A 58 -5.94 5.80 -2.79
C GLY A 58 -4.95 4.97 -3.59
N ARG A 59 -3.72 4.81 -3.07
CA ARG A 59 -2.69 3.96 -3.68
C ARG A 59 -3.06 2.48 -3.62
N MET A 60 -3.59 2.00 -2.50
CA MET A 60 -4.00 0.61 -2.34
C MET A 60 -5.06 0.20 -3.38
N TRP A 61 -6.12 0.98 -3.50
CA TRP A 61 -7.19 0.70 -4.46
C TRP A 61 -6.75 0.90 -5.91
N SER A 62 -5.84 1.85 -6.15
CA SER A 62 -5.20 2.04 -7.45
C SER A 62 -4.40 0.81 -7.88
N ASP A 63 -3.50 0.34 -7.00
CA ASP A 63 -2.66 -0.83 -7.26
C ASP A 63 -3.51 -2.10 -7.44
N GLU A 64 -4.57 -2.27 -6.63
CA GLU A 64 -5.50 -3.39 -6.77
C GLU A 64 -6.21 -3.39 -8.13
N SER A 65 -6.64 -2.22 -8.61
CA SER A 65 -7.31 -2.07 -9.91
C SER A 65 -6.40 -2.37 -11.10
N LEU A 66 -5.09 -2.30 -10.93
CA LEU A 66 -4.11 -2.71 -11.95
C LEU A 66 -3.97 -4.24 -12.02
N SER A 67 -4.29 -4.96 -10.95
CA SER A 67 -4.21 -6.42 -10.86
C SER A 67 -5.40 -7.15 -11.52
N ASP A 68 -5.35 -8.48 -11.53
CA ASP A 68 -6.46 -9.35 -11.97
C ASP A 68 -7.51 -9.59 -10.87
N ASN A 69 -7.39 -8.95 -9.71
CA ASN A 69 -8.38 -9.02 -8.64
C ASN A 69 -9.52 -8.02 -8.83
N ALA A 70 -9.21 -6.80 -9.25
CA ALA A 70 -10.19 -5.73 -9.37
C ALA A 70 -10.19 -5.07 -10.75
N TYR A 71 -11.29 -4.37 -11.03
CA TYR A 71 -11.50 -3.63 -12.26
C TYR A 71 -12.05 -2.25 -11.96
N ASP A 72 -11.45 -1.23 -12.56
CA ASP A 72 -12.00 0.10 -12.62
C ASP A 72 -12.54 0.35 -14.04
N GLY A 73 -13.84 0.49 -14.15
CA GLY A 73 -14.54 0.63 -15.44
C GLY A 73 -14.61 2.05 -15.98
N ARG A 74 -14.05 3.05 -15.28
CA ARG A 74 -14.08 4.45 -15.72
C ARG A 74 -13.40 4.64 -17.08
N SER A 75 -14.04 5.42 -17.95
CA SER A 75 -13.62 5.55 -19.34
C SER A 75 -12.42 6.45 -19.58
N VAL A 76 -12.07 7.31 -18.62
CA VAL A 76 -11.03 8.35 -18.73
C VAL A 76 -9.90 8.18 -17.73
N ASP A 77 -9.69 6.97 -17.25
CA ASP A 77 -8.77 6.64 -16.21
C ASP A 77 -7.40 6.25 -16.79
N ASP A 78 -6.32 6.84 -16.27
CA ASP A 78 -4.94 6.50 -16.62
C ASP A 78 -4.64 5.01 -16.37
N GLN A 79 -5.22 4.42 -15.33
CA GLN A 79 -5.11 2.99 -15.03
C GLN A 79 -5.69 2.15 -16.17
N ARG A 80 -6.76 2.61 -16.82
CA ARG A 80 -7.30 1.95 -18.00
C ARG A 80 -6.31 1.94 -19.16
N ALA A 81 -5.58 3.04 -19.37
CA ALA A 81 -4.52 3.10 -20.38
C ALA A 81 -3.42 2.06 -20.09
N ILE A 82 -3.00 1.94 -18.81
CA ILE A 82 -2.03 0.92 -18.38
C ILE A 82 -2.58 -0.49 -18.66
N ARG A 83 -3.80 -0.79 -18.18
CA ARG A 83 -4.42 -2.12 -18.36
C ARG A 83 -4.60 -2.53 -19.82
N LYS A 84 -4.77 -1.58 -20.71
CA LYS A 84 -4.95 -1.83 -22.17
C LYS A 84 -3.64 -1.86 -22.95
N GLY A 85 -2.49 -1.75 -22.29
CA GLY A 85 -1.20 -1.66 -22.95
C GLY A 85 -1.01 -0.38 -23.76
N MET A 86 -1.68 0.71 -23.38
CA MET A 86 -1.67 2.02 -24.05
C MET A 86 -0.98 3.10 -23.22
N ALA A 87 -0.22 2.70 -22.21
CA ALA A 87 0.48 3.64 -21.33
C ALA A 87 1.53 4.46 -22.11
N THR A 88 1.58 5.75 -21.83
CA THR A 88 2.55 6.70 -22.38
C THR A 88 3.24 7.47 -21.26
N PRO A 89 4.43 8.05 -21.48
CA PRO A 89 5.13 8.83 -20.47
C PRO A 89 4.40 10.12 -20.02
N SER A 90 3.28 10.46 -20.65
CA SER A 90 2.46 11.63 -20.32
C SER A 90 1.30 11.35 -19.37
N LEU A 91 1.10 10.11 -18.92
CA LEU A 91 0.03 9.77 -17.97
C LEU A 91 0.21 10.51 -16.63
N ASP A 92 -0.85 11.14 -16.16
CA ASP A 92 -0.83 11.89 -14.90
C ASP A 92 -0.57 10.99 -13.69
N ILE A 93 -1.01 9.73 -13.71
CA ILE A 93 -0.71 8.77 -12.63
C ILE A 93 0.81 8.58 -12.44
N PHE A 94 1.59 8.53 -13.52
CA PHE A 94 3.05 8.41 -13.44
C PHE A 94 3.67 9.68 -12.84
N LYS A 95 3.24 10.84 -13.31
CA LYS A 95 3.73 12.14 -12.85
C LYS A 95 3.38 12.41 -11.39
N ASN A 96 2.13 12.16 -11.01
CA ASN A 96 1.64 12.44 -9.66
C ASN A 96 2.33 11.53 -8.63
N GLU A 97 2.44 10.23 -8.92
CA GLU A 97 3.14 9.30 -8.04
C GLU A 97 4.62 9.65 -7.88
N TRP A 98 5.32 9.99 -8.97
CA TRP A 98 6.70 10.46 -8.93
C TRP A 98 6.84 11.69 -8.03
N LYS A 99 6.02 12.71 -8.27
CA LYS A 99 6.02 13.96 -7.49
C LYS A 99 5.76 13.71 -6.01
N ASP A 100 4.78 12.88 -5.69
CA ASP A 100 4.37 12.64 -4.31
C ASP A 100 5.44 11.85 -3.54
N LEU A 101 6.06 10.84 -4.18
CA LEU A 101 7.13 10.05 -3.58
C LEU A 101 8.37 10.92 -3.32
N TYR A 102 8.81 11.74 -4.28
CA TYR A 102 9.92 12.67 -4.05
C TYR A 102 9.59 13.77 -3.06
N GLY A 103 8.32 14.22 -3.00
CA GLY A 103 7.85 15.13 -1.96
C GLY A 103 8.02 14.56 -0.56
N GLY A 104 7.69 13.27 -0.39
CA GLY A 104 7.90 12.54 0.87
C GLY A 104 9.37 12.36 1.22
N ILE A 105 10.20 11.98 0.23
CA ILE A 105 11.66 11.85 0.40
C ILE A 105 12.26 13.19 0.83
N LYS A 106 11.87 14.29 0.18
CA LYS A 106 12.30 15.65 0.58
C LYS A 106 11.92 15.97 2.03
N THR A 107 10.70 15.66 2.45
CA THR A 107 10.28 15.84 3.85
C THR A 107 11.21 15.10 4.81
N CYS A 108 11.58 13.85 4.46
CA CYS A 108 12.52 13.06 5.27
C CYS A 108 13.91 13.71 5.34
N HIS A 109 14.44 14.19 4.21
CA HIS A 109 15.76 14.83 4.17
C HIS A 109 15.78 16.13 4.99
N VAL A 110 14.78 16.99 4.83
CA VAL A 110 14.63 18.21 5.62
C VAL A 110 14.58 17.90 7.12
N PHE A 111 13.86 16.84 7.53
CA PHE A 111 13.84 16.43 8.93
C PHE A 111 15.23 16.02 9.42
N LEU A 112 15.91 15.14 8.68
CA LEU A 112 17.23 14.62 9.05
C LEU A 112 18.29 15.72 9.14
N GLU A 113 18.24 16.71 8.26
CA GLU A 113 19.14 17.85 8.27
C GLU A 113 18.88 18.81 9.44
N LYS A 114 17.62 18.98 9.86
CA LYS A 114 17.24 20.07 10.77
C LYS A 114 16.92 19.62 12.19
N VAL A 115 16.71 18.33 12.45
CA VAL A 115 16.29 17.84 13.77
C VAL A 115 17.29 18.18 14.88
N ASP A 116 18.57 18.32 14.55
CA ASP A 116 19.64 18.71 15.48
C ASP A 116 19.54 20.16 15.95
N LEU A 117 18.80 21.01 15.26
CA LEU A 117 18.53 22.39 15.66
C LEU A 117 17.55 22.48 16.84
N VAL A 118 16.78 21.42 17.14
CA VAL A 118 15.80 21.43 18.22
C VAL A 118 16.50 21.39 19.57
N PRO A 119 16.37 22.46 20.41
CA PRO A 119 17.05 22.52 21.68
C PRO A 119 16.43 21.57 22.71
N ASN A 120 17.26 20.98 23.56
CA ASN A 120 16.86 20.17 24.72
C ASN A 120 15.93 18.98 24.40
N MET A 121 15.96 18.47 23.17
CA MET A 121 15.26 17.23 22.82
C MET A 121 15.93 16.05 23.52
N ASP A 122 15.12 15.19 24.16
CA ASP A 122 15.61 13.94 24.73
C ASP A 122 16.28 13.08 23.65
N ALA A 123 17.44 12.50 23.97
CA ALA A 123 18.26 11.78 22.99
C ALA A 123 17.56 10.51 22.47
N SER A 124 16.80 9.83 23.32
CA SER A 124 16.05 8.62 22.93
C SER A 124 14.86 8.96 22.03
N VAL A 125 14.16 10.05 22.32
CA VAL A 125 13.07 10.56 21.48
C VAL A 125 13.61 10.99 20.12
N LYS A 126 14.75 11.71 20.09
CA LYS A 126 15.41 12.09 18.82
C LYS A 126 15.81 10.87 18.00
N ALA A 127 16.48 9.89 18.62
CA ALA A 127 16.93 8.68 17.95
C ALA A 127 15.74 7.90 17.34
N ARG A 128 14.64 7.78 18.07
CA ARG A 128 13.40 7.17 17.60
C ARG A 128 12.80 7.92 16.41
N MET A 129 12.66 9.24 16.50
CA MET A 129 12.12 10.05 15.41
C MET A 129 12.98 9.93 14.13
N ILE A 130 14.31 9.94 14.28
CA ILE A 130 15.25 9.73 13.16
C ILE A 130 15.04 8.33 12.55
N ALA A 131 14.88 7.30 13.37
CA ALA A 131 14.63 5.94 12.88
C ALA A 131 13.29 5.84 12.13
N GLU A 132 12.22 6.45 12.63
CA GLU A 132 10.92 6.50 11.95
C GLU A 132 11.02 7.21 10.59
N ILE A 133 11.70 8.36 10.51
CA ILE A 133 11.93 9.10 9.25
C ILE A 133 12.75 8.27 8.26
N ARG A 134 13.81 7.58 8.70
CA ARG A 134 14.63 6.72 7.84
C ARG A 134 13.84 5.53 7.30
N TYR A 135 12.98 4.93 8.10
CA TYR A 135 12.03 3.90 7.64
C TYR A 135 11.10 4.44 6.56
N ILE A 136 10.50 5.62 6.78
CA ILE A 136 9.61 6.25 5.81
C ILE A 136 10.34 6.50 4.49
N ARG A 137 11.55 7.08 4.54
CA ARG A 137 12.42 7.30 3.36
C ARG A 137 12.69 6.00 2.61
N ALA A 138 13.08 4.94 3.32
CA ALA A 138 13.32 3.62 2.74
C ALA A 138 12.06 3.06 2.05
N SER A 139 10.89 3.17 2.68
CA SER A 139 9.62 2.71 2.10
C SER A 139 9.21 3.47 0.83
N LEU A 140 9.47 4.79 0.79
CA LEU A 140 9.20 5.63 -0.38
C LEU A 140 10.14 5.29 -1.56
N TYR A 141 11.44 5.11 -1.30
CA TYR A 141 12.39 4.65 -2.31
C TYR A 141 12.08 3.23 -2.79
N PHE A 142 11.66 2.33 -1.91
CA PHE A 142 11.22 0.99 -2.29
C PHE A 142 10.05 1.04 -3.29
N ARG A 143 9.01 1.84 -2.99
CA ARG A 143 7.90 2.02 -3.92
C ARG A 143 8.36 2.65 -5.24
N LEU A 144 9.17 3.68 -5.17
CA LEU A 144 9.69 4.39 -6.34
C LEU A 144 10.44 3.44 -7.28
N THR A 145 11.37 2.62 -6.75
CA THR A 145 12.14 1.67 -7.54
C THR A 145 11.30 0.52 -8.09
N ASN A 146 10.27 0.07 -7.36
CA ASN A 146 9.35 -0.95 -7.87
C ASN A 146 8.46 -0.46 -9.01
N LEU A 147 8.18 0.84 -9.06
CA LEU A 147 7.39 1.44 -10.15
C LEU A 147 8.28 1.80 -11.35
N TYR A 148 9.39 2.49 -11.13
CA TYR A 148 10.17 3.14 -12.19
C TYR A 148 11.55 2.49 -12.46
N GLY A 149 11.97 1.51 -11.66
CA GLY A 149 13.31 0.92 -11.77
C GLY A 149 14.41 1.87 -11.30
N ALA A 150 15.35 2.20 -12.18
CA ALA A 150 16.37 3.20 -11.91
C ALA A 150 15.77 4.60 -11.80
N VAL A 151 16.13 5.33 -10.73
CA VAL A 151 15.60 6.67 -10.42
C VAL A 151 16.68 7.57 -9.83
N PRO A 152 16.54 8.91 -9.84
CA PRO A 152 17.40 9.80 -9.08
C PRO A 152 17.46 9.38 -7.60
N PHE A 153 18.65 9.23 -7.08
CA PHE A 153 18.87 8.81 -5.70
C PHE A 153 19.81 9.78 -4.99
N PHE A 154 19.40 10.23 -3.83
CA PHE A 154 20.16 11.11 -2.95
C PHE A 154 19.73 10.86 -1.49
N THR A 155 20.64 11.14 -0.57
CA THR A 155 20.44 10.87 0.87
C THR A 155 20.31 12.13 1.72
N GLU A 156 20.42 13.30 1.09
CA GLU A 156 20.30 14.63 1.67
C GLU A 156 19.39 15.52 0.83
N ASP A 157 18.95 16.66 1.34
CA ASP A 157 18.15 17.60 0.55
C ASP A 157 19.04 18.24 -0.53
N ILE A 158 18.52 18.29 -1.74
CA ILE A 158 19.22 18.86 -2.89
C ILE A 158 18.52 20.13 -3.39
N THR A 159 19.32 21.03 -3.95
CA THR A 159 18.80 22.26 -4.55
C THR A 159 18.03 21.98 -5.84
N LEU A 160 17.23 22.98 -6.26
CA LEU A 160 16.53 22.92 -7.54
C LEU A 160 17.52 22.82 -8.72
N GLU A 161 18.69 23.42 -8.62
CA GLU A 161 19.72 23.36 -9.67
C GLU A 161 20.31 21.95 -9.78
N GLU A 162 20.69 21.36 -8.66
CA GLU A 162 21.18 19.96 -8.60
C GLU A 162 20.13 18.99 -9.13
N SER A 163 18.86 19.17 -8.77
CA SER A 163 17.77 18.29 -9.23
C SER A 163 17.61 18.24 -10.76
N ARG A 164 18.08 19.28 -11.46
CA ARG A 164 18.04 19.37 -12.93
C ARG A 164 19.20 18.66 -13.63
N SER A 165 20.17 18.16 -12.86
CA SER A 165 21.38 17.54 -13.40
C SER A 165 21.63 16.11 -12.89
N VAL A 166 20.89 15.64 -11.88
CA VAL A 166 21.03 14.29 -11.35
C VAL A 166 20.69 13.24 -12.41
N SER A 167 21.48 12.17 -12.44
CA SER A 167 21.19 10.99 -13.25
C SER A 167 20.39 9.96 -12.47
N ARG A 168 19.84 8.99 -13.18
CA ARG A 168 19.20 7.84 -12.55
C ARG A 168 20.25 6.90 -11.97
N THR A 169 20.02 6.40 -10.76
CA THR A 169 20.82 5.39 -10.07
C THR A 169 20.17 4.03 -10.25
N ASP A 170 20.95 3.00 -10.47
CA ASP A 170 20.45 1.64 -10.64
C ASP A 170 19.69 1.16 -9.40
N ARG A 171 18.62 0.37 -9.66
CA ARG A 171 17.74 -0.14 -8.62
C ARG A 171 18.51 -0.91 -7.53
N GLU A 172 19.48 -1.74 -7.92
CA GLU A 172 20.28 -2.57 -7.02
C GLU A 172 21.03 -1.74 -5.97
N THR A 173 21.59 -0.59 -6.37
CA THR A 173 22.25 0.35 -5.45
C THR A 173 21.26 0.91 -4.44
N ILE A 174 20.07 1.29 -4.89
CA ILE A 174 19.03 1.85 -4.01
C ILE A 174 18.47 0.76 -3.07
N ILE A 175 18.28 -0.46 -3.54
CA ILE A 175 17.85 -1.60 -2.71
C ILE A 175 18.89 -1.92 -1.64
N SER A 176 20.19 -1.91 -1.99
CA SER A 176 21.26 -2.10 -1.02
C SER A 176 21.25 -1.02 0.08
N PHE A 177 21.01 0.24 -0.30
CA PHE A 177 20.82 1.33 0.64
C PHE A 177 19.60 1.11 1.54
N ILE A 178 18.46 0.68 0.99
CA ILE A 178 17.24 0.41 1.76
C ILE A 178 17.51 -0.67 2.82
N HIS A 179 18.18 -1.75 2.46
CA HIS A 179 18.53 -2.80 3.41
C HIS A 179 19.43 -2.29 4.54
N GLN A 180 20.45 -1.49 4.21
CA GLN A 180 21.34 -0.90 5.21
C GLN A 180 20.59 0.08 6.12
N GLU A 181 19.76 0.97 5.55
CA GLU A 181 18.93 1.90 6.32
C GLU A 181 18.06 1.18 7.36
N LEU A 182 17.35 0.14 6.92
CA LEU A 182 16.47 -0.64 7.78
C LEU A 182 17.25 -1.40 8.86
N GLU A 183 18.41 -1.92 8.54
CA GLU A 183 19.27 -2.62 9.52
C GLU A 183 19.79 -1.66 10.59
N ASP A 184 20.24 -0.46 10.20
CA ASP A 184 20.80 0.54 11.11
C ASP A 184 19.79 1.08 12.13
N ILE A 185 18.51 1.16 11.76
CA ILE A 185 17.48 1.82 12.58
C ILE A 185 16.74 0.89 13.53
N LYS A 186 16.75 -0.43 13.29
CA LYS A 186 15.87 -1.39 13.99
C LYS A 186 15.96 -1.31 15.51
N ASP A 187 17.17 -1.09 16.06
CA ASP A 187 17.41 -1.10 17.49
C ASP A 187 17.05 0.22 18.19
N ALA A 188 16.81 1.28 17.44
CA ALA A 188 16.29 2.56 17.96
C ALA A 188 14.75 2.58 18.05
N LEU A 189 14.08 1.56 17.55
CA LEU A 189 12.62 1.45 17.52
C LEU A 189 12.10 0.47 18.58
N PRO A 190 10.97 0.78 19.24
CA PRO A 190 10.33 -0.14 20.17
C PRO A 190 9.71 -1.34 19.43
N THR A 191 9.47 -2.43 20.14
CA THR A 191 8.53 -3.45 19.68
C THR A 191 7.09 -2.96 19.83
N ARG A 192 6.13 -3.63 19.17
CA ARG A 192 4.71 -3.28 19.34
C ARG A 192 4.26 -3.38 20.81
N ASP A 193 4.80 -4.35 21.55
CA ASP A 193 4.44 -4.63 22.95
C ASP A 193 4.98 -3.57 23.91
N GLN A 194 5.92 -2.74 23.46
CA GLN A 194 6.51 -1.63 24.20
C GLN A 194 5.88 -0.27 23.88
N LEU A 195 5.01 -0.21 22.84
CA LEU A 195 4.35 1.04 22.46
C LEU A 195 3.30 1.42 23.51
N PRO A 196 3.31 2.68 24.02
CA PRO A 196 2.20 3.20 24.77
C PRO A 196 0.96 3.38 23.88
N GLU A 197 -0.22 3.48 24.49
CA GLU A 197 -1.50 3.54 23.77
C GLU A 197 -1.55 4.69 22.75
N GLU A 198 -1.02 5.85 23.11
CA GLU A 198 -0.97 7.05 22.27
C GLU A 198 -0.03 6.95 21.07
N ASP A 199 0.84 5.94 21.06
CA ASP A 199 1.81 5.69 20.00
C ASP A 199 1.43 4.50 19.09
N LYS A 200 0.29 3.87 19.32
CA LYS A 200 -0.19 2.81 18.43
C LYS A 200 -0.27 3.31 16.98
N GLY A 201 0.11 2.45 16.04
CA GLY A 201 0.23 2.80 14.61
C GLY A 201 1.57 3.42 14.21
N LYS A 202 2.46 3.74 15.16
CA LYS A 202 3.83 4.16 14.83
C LYS A 202 4.73 2.98 14.42
N ILE A 203 5.78 3.30 13.67
CA ILE A 203 6.76 2.34 13.18
C ILE A 203 7.44 1.62 14.35
N THR A 204 7.49 0.29 14.27
CA THR A 204 8.09 -0.61 15.25
C THR A 204 9.25 -1.39 14.67
N LYS A 205 10.04 -2.03 15.54
CA LYS A 205 11.09 -2.98 15.13
C LYS A 205 10.50 -4.12 14.27
N GLY A 206 9.30 -4.59 14.58
CA GLY A 206 8.60 -5.58 13.77
C GLY A 206 8.22 -5.08 12.38
N ALA A 207 7.81 -3.81 12.24
CA ALA A 207 7.53 -3.20 10.94
C ALA A 207 8.79 -3.10 10.06
N VAL A 208 9.95 -2.79 10.68
CA VAL A 208 11.25 -2.81 9.97
C VAL A 208 11.55 -4.21 9.44
N CYS A 209 11.39 -5.23 10.28
CA CYS A 209 11.63 -6.63 9.93
C CYS A 209 10.70 -7.10 8.79
N ALA A 210 9.42 -6.73 8.84
CA ALA A 210 8.44 -7.05 7.81
C ALA A 210 8.74 -6.35 6.47
N LEU A 211 9.19 -5.10 6.51
CA LEU A 211 9.60 -4.39 5.29
C LEU A 211 10.84 -5.02 4.67
N GLN A 212 11.84 -5.41 5.48
CA GLN A 212 13.01 -6.16 5.01
C GLN A 212 12.59 -7.44 4.27
N ALA A 213 11.71 -8.26 4.87
CA ALA A 213 11.20 -9.47 4.23
C ALA A 213 10.53 -9.16 2.87
N ARG A 214 9.74 -8.10 2.80
CA ARG A 214 9.03 -7.70 1.57
C ARG A 214 9.98 -7.16 0.51
N VAL A 215 11.04 -6.42 0.88
CA VAL A 215 12.06 -5.96 -0.06
C VAL A 215 12.80 -7.15 -0.69
N TYR A 216 13.26 -8.10 0.13
CA TYR A 216 13.89 -9.33 -0.35
C TYR A 216 12.94 -10.20 -1.20
N LEU A 217 11.64 -10.24 -0.86
CA LEU A 217 10.64 -10.97 -1.63
C LEU A 217 10.54 -10.45 -3.08
N MET A 218 10.60 -9.14 -3.28
CA MET A 218 10.55 -8.52 -4.63
C MET A 218 11.71 -8.97 -5.52
N ASP A 219 12.85 -9.30 -4.92
CA ASP A 219 14.05 -9.73 -5.64
C ASP A 219 14.24 -11.26 -5.60
N SER A 220 13.26 -11.98 -5.03
CA SER A 220 13.30 -13.45 -4.88
C SER A 220 14.54 -13.94 -4.12
N ASP A 221 15.06 -13.14 -3.19
CA ASP A 221 16.09 -13.58 -2.25
C ASP A 221 15.45 -14.39 -1.11
N TRP A 222 15.12 -15.63 -1.45
CA TRP A 222 14.37 -16.54 -0.58
C TRP A 222 15.01 -16.77 0.78
N ASN A 223 16.35 -16.81 0.84
CA ASN A 223 17.06 -17.04 2.10
C ASN A 223 16.84 -15.88 3.08
N ASN A 224 16.94 -14.66 2.62
CA ASN A 224 16.68 -13.49 3.44
C ASN A 224 15.18 -13.31 3.74
N VAL A 225 14.27 -13.64 2.80
CA VAL A 225 12.84 -13.71 3.10
C VAL A 225 12.56 -14.64 4.27
N MET A 226 13.09 -15.87 4.24
CA MET A 226 12.93 -16.84 5.34
C MET A 226 13.50 -16.30 6.66
N LEU A 227 14.68 -15.69 6.63
CA LEU A 227 15.34 -15.12 7.82
C LEU A 227 14.46 -14.08 8.52
N TYR A 228 13.98 -13.09 7.77
CA TYR A 228 13.19 -11.98 8.34
C TYR A 228 11.77 -12.41 8.73
N CYS A 229 11.15 -13.32 7.97
CA CYS A 229 9.88 -13.92 8.38
C CYS A 229 10.03 -14.77 9.64
N ASP A 230 11.08 -15.58 9.75
CA ASP A 230 11.37 -16.39 10.94
C ASP A 230 11.59 -15.54 12.21
N ASN A 231 12.23 -14.39 12.07
CA ASN A 231 12.38 -13.43 13.16
C ASN A 231 11.02 -13.02 13.74
N LEU A 232 10.03 -12.69 12.89
CA LEU A 232 8.67 -12.32 13.33
C LEU A 232 7.87 -13.52 13.84
N MET A 233 8.10 -14.70 13.31
CA MET A 233 7.38 -15.92 13.71
C MET A 233 7.90 -16.52 15.02
N ASN A 234 9.22 -16.48 15.25
CA ASN A 234 9.88 -17.27 16.31
C ASN A 234 10.68 -16.43 17.32
N LYS A 235 10.95 -15.12 17.06
CA LYS A 235 11.69 -14.25 17.97
C LYS A 235 10.82 -13.10 18.51
N GLN A 236 9.63 -13.43 18.95
CA GLN A 236 8.62 -12.46 19.39
C GLN A 236 9.12 -11.52 20.50
N GLY A 237 9.91 -12.00 21.43
CA GLY A 237 10.51 -11.16 22.49
C GLY A 237 11.45 -10.06 21.95
N GLU A 238 11.98 -10.20 20.73
CA GLU A 238 12.89 -9.24 20.09
C GLU A 238 12.18 -8.32 19.10
N TYR A 239 11.18 -8.84 18.36
CA TYR A 239 10.53 -8.11 17.25
C TYR A 239 9.08 -7.70 17.54
N GLY A 240 8.51 -8.18 18.67
CA GLY A 240 7.10 -7.99 19.05
C GLY A 240 6.25 -9.23 18.82
N THR A 241 5.17 -9.33 19.58
CA THR A 241 4.25 -10.48 19.52
C THR A 241 3.18 -10.26 18.45
N TYR A 242 3.11 -11.18 17.49
CA TYR A 242 2.13 -11.17 16.41
C TYR A 242 1.43 -12.54 16.33
N ALA A 243 0.15 -12.51 15.97
CA ALA A 243 -0.67 -13.70 15.74
C ALA A 243 -1.73 -13.42 14.68
N LEU A 244 -2.37 -14.46 14.13
CA LEU A 244 -3.55 -14.27 13.29
C LEU A 244 -4.72 -13.79 14.17
N PHE A 245 -5.40 -12.73 13.76
CA PHE A 245 -6.63 -12.29 14.39
C PHE A 245 -7.73 -13.34 14.12
N PRO A 246 -8.52 -13.76 15.13
CA PRO A 246 -9.40 -14.92 15.00
C PRO A 246 -10.51 -14.77 13.96
N ASP A 247 -10.98 -13.55 13.73
CA ASP A 247 -12.05 -13.23 12.80
C ASP A 247 -11.54 -12.50 11.56
N TYR A 248 -11.51 -13.19 10.42
CA TYR A 248 -11.07 -12.59 9.16
C TYR A 248 -11.91 -11.38 8.73
N ALA A 249 -13.21 -11.45 8.89
CA ALA A 249 -14.10 -10.34 8.50
C ALA A 249 -13.87 -9.13 9.41
N GLY A 250 -13.84 -9.36 10.71
CA GLY A 250 -13.65 -8.33 11.73
C GLY A 250 -12.23 -7.74 11.74
N LEU A 251 -11.23 -8.38 11.13
CA LEU A 251 -9.88 -7.83 10.99
C LEU A 251 -9.86 -6.44 10.32
N PHE A 252 -10.83 -6.17 9.45
CA PHE A 252 -10.95 -4.96 8.65
C PHE A 252 -12.05 -4.01 9.18
N ASP A 253 -12.39 -4.11 10.47
CA ASP A 253 -13.34 -3.22 11.12
C ASP A 253 -12.61 -2.18 11.99
N GLU A 254 -13.10 -0.94 12.05
CA GLU A 254 -12.53 0.15 12.84
C GLU A 254 -12.40 -0.21 14.33
N ALA A 255 -13.34 -1.00 14.87
CA ALA A 255 -13.31 -1.45 16.27
C ALA A 255 -12.14 -2.39 16.61
N ASN A 256 -11.50 -2.99 15.61
CA ASN A 256 -10.43 -3.96 15.77
C ASN A 256 -9.07 -3.45 15.28
N GLU A 257 -8.91 -2.14 15.15
CA GLU A 257 -7.62 -1.54 14.81
C GLU A 257 -6.53 -1.91 15.83
N TYR A 258 -5.29 -1.98 15.37
CA TYR A 258 -4.12 -2.33 16.18
C TYR A 258 -4.16 -3.71 16.86
N ASN A 259 -5.00 -4.64 16.35
CA ASN A 259 -5.03 -6.03 16.84
C ASN A 259 -3.69 -6.76 16.60
N GLU A 260 -3.58 -7.98 17.13
CA GLU A 260 -2.34 -8.76 17.13
C GLU A 260 -1.83 -9.17 15.74
N GLU A 261 -2.64 -9.10 14.69
CA GLU A 261 -2.22 -9.42 13.34
C GLU A 261 -1.56 -8.23 12.64
N ILE A 262 -1.88 -6.99 13.03
CA ILE A 262 -1.43 -5.78 12.37
C ILE A 262 0.03 -5.49 12.74
N ILE A 263 0.92 -5.46 11.74
CA ILE A 263 2.34 -5.11 11.89
C ILE A 263 2.55 -3.62 11.60
N MET A 264 1.90 -3.13 10.55
CA MET A 264 1.93 -1.73 10.16
C MET A 264 0.64 -1.35 9.45
N ASP A 265 0.08 -0.22 9.78
CA ASP A 265 -1.05 0.39 9.10
C ASP A 265 -0.75 1.84 8.67
N ARG A 266 -1.62 2.38 7.86
CA ARG A 266 -1.75 3.80 7.61
C ARG A 266 -2.89 4.31 8.48
N SER A 267 -2.56 5.04 9.53
CA SER A 267 -3.55 5.56 10.47
C SER A 267 -4.37 6.69 9.86
N TYR A 268 -5.66 6.62 10.10
CA TYR A 268 -6.65 7.65 9.81
C TYR A 268 -7.37 8.04 11.10
N VAL A 269 -8.12 9.10 11.09
CA VAL A 269 -8.84 9.60 12.28
C VAL A 269 -10.25 10.02 11.86
N PRO A 270 -11.30 9.41 12.41
CA PRO A 270 -12.66 9.77 12.07
C PRO A 270 -12.90 11.28 12.10
N ASN A 271 -13.51 11.79 11.04
CA ASN A 271 -13.83 13.22 10.83
C ASN A 271 -12.65 14.20 10.72
N LEU A 272 -11.40 13.74 10.86
CA LEU A 272 -10.21 14.61 10.78
C LEU A 272 -9.28 14.24 9.63
N ILE A 273 -8.89 12.98 9.53
CA ILE A 273 -8.02 12.44 8.48
C ILE A 273 -8.71 11.20 7.94
N THR A 274 -9.37 11.32 6.81
CA THR A 274 -10.24 10.29 6.23
C THR A 274 -9.84 9.94 4.82
N TRP A 275 -10.37 8.83 4.30
CA TRP A 275 -10.27 8.43 2.90
C TRP A 275 -11.67 8.22 2.32
N GLY A 276 -11.84 8.55 1.04
CA GLY A 276 -13.15 8.61 0.39
C GLY A 276 -13.40 7.56 -0.69
N GLU A 277 -12.47 6.64 -0.92
CA GLU A 277 -12.55 5.64 -2.00
C GLU A 277 -13.68 4.62 -1.80
N MET A 278 -14.26 4.53 -0.61
CA MET A 278 -15.35 3.60 -0.28
C MET A 278 -16.57 3.81 -1.19
N VAL A 279 -16.87 5.05 -1.59
CA VAL A 279 -17.99 5.35 -2.49
C VAL A 279 -17.88 4.67 -3.86
N ASP A 280 -16.67 4.31 -4.26
CA ASP A 280 -16.38 3.68 -5.54
C ASP A 280 -16.48 2.14 -5.48
N MET A 281 -16.76 1.55 -4.31
CA MET A 281 -16.61 0.12 -4.06
C MET A 281 -17.87 -0.57 -3.56
N ILE A 282 -18.73 0.16 -2.84
CA ILE A 282 -19.87 -0.38 -2.13
C ILE A 282 -21.17 -0.27 -2.94
N PRO A 283 -22.25 -1.04 -2.59
CA PRO A 283 -23.55 -0.93 -3.25
C PRO A 283 -24.13 0.49 -3.21
N LEU A 284 -24.87 0.87 -4.24
CA LEU A 284 -25.56 2.16 -4.31
C LEU A 284 -26.54 2.34 -3.14
N SER A 285 -27.25 1.26 -2.76
CA SER A 285 -28.15 1.23 -1.60
C SER A 285 -27.42 1.48 -0.25
N ARG A 286 -26.11 1.39 -0.24
CA ARG A 286 -25.23 1.62 0.92
C ARG A 286 -24.40 2.89 0.79
N GLY A 287 -24.77 3.78 -0.12
CA GLY A 287 -24.11 5.07 -0.33
C GLY A 287 -23.00 5.06 -1.40
N GLY A 288 -22.84 3.97 -2.13
CA GLY A 288 -21.95 3.90 -3.29
C GLY A 288 -22.36 4.90 -4.37
N ARG A 289 -21.39 5.39 -5.12
CA ARG A 289 -21.59 6.32 -6.24
C ARG A 289 -20.60 6.02 -7.35
N ALA A 290 -21.07 5.83 -8.58
CA ALA A 290 -20.22 5.55 -9.75
C ALA A 290 -19.22 4.40 -9.47
N VAL A 291 -19.75 3.27 -9.03
CA VAL A 291 -18.97 2.14 -8.49
C VAL A 291 -18.13 1.48 -9.56
N ASN A 292 -16.82 1.62 -9.47
CA ASN A 292 -15.89 1.22 -10.51
C ASN A 292 -14.71 0.38 -10.02
N ARG A 293 -14.37 0.44 -8.74
CA ARG A 293 -13.26 -0.33 -8.14
C ARG A 293 -13.80 -1.62 -7.53
N VAL A 294 -14.10 -2.57 -8.39
CA VAL A 294 -14.90 -3.75 -8.05
C VAL A 294 -14.16 -5.05 -8.38
N PRO A 295 -14.42 -6.13 -7.61
CA PRO A 295 -13.81 -7.44 -7.87
C PRO A 295 -14.15 -7.97 -9.26
N GLN A 296 -13.24 -8.79 -9.81
CA GLN A 296 -13.45 -9.52 -11.06
C GLN A 296 -13.82 -10.98 -10.81
N GLN A 297 -14.47 -11.60 -11.81
CA GLN A 297 -14.82 -13.02 -11.78
C GLN A 297 -13.59 -13.92 -11.52
N SER A 298 -12.42 -13.57 -12.05
CA SER A 298 -11.21 -14.36 -11.84
C SER A 298 -10.79 -14.46 -10.38
N LEU A 299 -11.04 -13.42 -9.56
CA LEU A 299 -10.83 -13.49 -8.11
C LEU A 299 -11.88 -14.38 -7.47
N VAL A 300 -13.16 -14.23 -7.83
CA VAL A 300 -14.25 -15.06 -7.32
C VAL A 300 -14.02 -16.55 -7.60
N ASP A 301 -13.52 -16.87 -8.79
CA ASP A 301 -13.21 -18.25 -9.20
C ASP A 301 -12.08 -18.87 -8.37
N THR A 302 -11.16 -18.07 -7.83
CA THR A 302 -10.00 -18.56 -7.07
C THR A 302 -10.37 -19.06 -5.67
N TYR A 303 -11.44 -18.55 -5.06
CA TYR A 303 -11.90 -19.03 -3.75
C TYR A 303 -12.28 -20.51 -3.83
N LEU A 304 -11.81 -21.32 -2.89
CA LEU A 304 -12.07 -22.74 -2.85
C LEU A 304 -13.53 -23.04 -2.43
N MET A 305 -13.96 -24.28 -2.65
CA MET A 305 -15.11 -24.85 -1.95
C MET A 305 -14.70 -25.17 -0.50
N LEU A 306 -15.66 -25.25 0.42
CA LEU A 306 -15.41 -25.69 1.82
C LEU A 306 -14.77 -27.06 1.90
N SER A 307 -14.97 -27.91 0.89
CA SER A 307 -14.32 -29.19 0.73
C SER A 307 -12.79 -29.10 0.44
N GLY A 308 -12.28 -27.91 0.20
CA GLY A 308 -10.87 -27.67 -0.21
C GLY A 308 -10.61 -27.80 -1.71
N LYS A 309 -11.62 -28.15 -2.51
CA LYS A 309 -11.49 -28.27 -3.97
C LYS A 309 -11.65 -26.92 -4.66
N THR A 310 -11.07 -26.79 -5.85
CA THR A 310 -11.39 -25.68 -6.77
C THR A 310 -12.76 -25.90 -7.42
N ILE A 311 -13.36 -24.85 -7.97
CA ILE A 311 -14.65 -24.95 -8.68
C ILE A 311 -14.59 -25.79 -9.95
N SER A 312 -13.41 -26.00 -10.53
CA SER A 312 -13.18 -26.75 -11.77
C SER A 312 -12.57 -28.14 -11.53
N GLU A 313 -12.25 -28.48 -10.29
CA GLU A 313 -11.62 -29.77 -9.98
C GLU A 313 -12.59 -30.94 -10.14
N ALA A 314 -12.10 -32.09 -10.58
CA ALA A 314 -12.92 -33.28 -10.73
C ALA A 314 -13.56 -33.71 -9.39
N GLY A 315 -14.87 -33.92 -9.40
CA GLY A 315 -15.66 -34.27 -8.22
C GLY A 315 -15.82 -33.10 -7.24
N THR A 316 -15.72 -31.87 -7.72
CA THR A 316 -16.10 -30.67 -6.96
C THR A 316 -17.58 -30.69 -6.63
N ASP A 317 -17.95 -30.10 -5.51
CA ASP A 317 -19.32 -29.86 -5.08
C ASP A 317 -19.87 -28.49 -5.57
N TYR A 318 -19.13 -27.82 -6.45
CA TYR A 318 -19.56 -26.55 -7.05
C TYR A 318 -20.81 -26.69 -7.91
N ASN A 319 -21.79 -25.83 -7.65
CA ASN A 319 -23.02 -25.75 -8.42
C ASN A 319 -23.16 -24.39 -9.13
N PRO A 320 -23.08 -24.31 -10.47
CA PRO A 320 -23.20 -23.04 -11.20
C PRO A 320 -24.53 -22.30 -11.00
N ALA A 321 -25.59 -22.99 -10.56
CA ALA A 321 -26.87 -22.35 -10.23
C ALA A 321 -26.86 -21.62 -8.88
N TYR A 322 -25.93 -22.00 -8.01
CA TYR A 322 -25.71 -21.43 -6.68
C TYR A 322 -24.18 -21.18 -6.49
N PRO A 323 -23.58 -20.26 -7.25
CA PRO A 323 -22.12 -20.17 -7.42
C PRO A 323 -21.38 -19.71 -6.16
N TYR A 324 -22.09 -19.24 -5.15
CA TYR A 324 -21.51 -18.70 -3.91
C TYR A 324 -21.72 -19.62 -2.70
N ASP A 325 -22.49 -20.70 -2.86
CA ASP A 325 -22.78 -21.65 -1.78
C ASP A 325 -21.55 -22.53 -1.50
N ASN A 326 -21.33 -22.85 -0.22
CA ASN A 326 -20.24 -23.73 0.25
C ASN A 326 -18.83 -23.29 -0.19
N ARG A 327 -18.63 -22.00 -0.37
CA ARG A 327 -17.33 -21.40 -0.75
C ARG A 327 -16.53 -21.02 0.49
N ASP A 328 -15.25 -20.83 0.30
CA ASP A 328 -14.33 -20.20 1.26
C ASP A 328 -14.99 -18.99 1.92
N PRO A 329 -15.10 -18.93 3.26
CA PRO A 329 -15.78 -17.83 3.94
C PRO A 329 -15.18 -16.44 3.66
N ARG A 330 -13.91 -16.38 3.28
CA ARG A 330 -13.25 -15.12 2.87
C ARG A 330 -13.88 -14.51 1.63
N LEU A 331 -14.56 -15.30 0.78
CA LEU A 331 -15.32 -14.77 -0.35
C LEU A 331 -16.39 -13.79 0.13
N THR A 332 -17.24 -14.21 1.05
CA THR A 332 -18.33 -13.38 1.60
C THR A 332 -17.79 -12.20 2.43
N ALA A 333 -16.67 -12.40 3.12
CA ALA A 333 -16.03 -11.33 3.89
C ALA A 333 -15.36 -10.26 3.00
N THR A 334 -15.05 -10.59 1.73
CA THR A 334 -14.32 -9.69 0.83
C THR A 334 -15.23 -9.10 -0.26
N ILE A 335 -16.17 -9.88 -0.77
CA ILE A 335 -16.93 -9.60 -2.01
C ILE A 335 -18.43 -9.67 -1.74
N ILE A 336 -19.15 -8.67 -2.21
CA ILE A 336 -20.61 -8.65 -2.26
C ILE A 336 -21.02 -9.12 -3.66
N TYR A 337 -21.90 -10.09 -3.72
CA TYR A 337 -22.40 -10.75 -4.92
C TYR A 337 -23.94 -10.75 -4.97
N ASP A 338 -24.54 -11.15 -6.06
CA ASP A 338 -25.99 -11.23 -6.21
C ASP A 338 -26.61 -12.20 -5.18
N GLY A 339 -27.57 -11.72 -4.39
CA GLY A 339 -28.16 -12.45 -3.29
C GLY A 339 -27.37 -12.36 -1.96
N TYR A 340 -26.40 -11.45 -1.85
CA TYR A 340 -25.62 -11.28 -0.63
C TYR A 340 -26.51 -10.85 0.54
N ASP A 341 -26.45 -11.60 1.63
CA ASP A 341 -27.15 -11.28 2.88
C ASP A 341 -26.34 -10.22 3.68
N TRP A 342 -26.91 -9.02 3.76
CA TRP A 342 -26.33 -7.90 4.50
C TRP A 342 -26.71 -7.89 5.98
N SER A 343 -27.71 -8.66 6.40
CA SER A 343 -28.42 -8.54 7.68
C SER A 343 -27.56 -8.79 8.92
N GLY A 344 -26.46 -9.50 8.83
CA GLY A 344 -25.60 -9.83 9.97
C GLY A 344 -24.36 -8.93 10.13
N ASN A 345 -24.13 -7.97 9.21
CA ASN A 345 -22.81 -7.38 9.06
C ASN A 345 -22.74 -5.89 9.40
N VAL A 346 -23.84 -5.21 9.74
CA VAL A 346 -23.82 -3.75 9.85
C VAL A 346 -24.84 -3.24 10.85
N ASP A 347 -24.39 -2.40 11.75
CA ASP A 347 -25.23 -1.63 12.67
C ASP A 347 -25.74 -0.34 11.99
N ASP A 348 -26.29 -0.45 10.78
CA ASP A 348 -26.88 0.68 10.03
C ASP A 348 -28.39 0.80 10.24
N GLY A 349 -28.96 -0.05 11.12
CA GLY A 349 -30.40 -0.09 11.40
C GLY A 349 -31.23 -0.74 10.31
N SER A 350 -30.65 -1.21 9.20
CA SER A 350 -31.36 -1.94 8.16
C SER A 350 -31.47 -3.42 8.53
N LYS A 351 -32.70 -3.92 8.65
CA LYS A 351 -32.96 -5.34 8.89
C LYS A 351 -33.24 -6.03 7.57
N ASP A 352 -32.74 -7.25 7.44
CA ASP A 352 -33.11 -8.20 6.37
C ASP A 352 -32.89 -7.65 4.94
N VAL A 353 -31.71 -7.10 4.67
CA VAL A 353 -31.42 -6.57 3.33
C VAL A 353 -30.55 -7.52 2.53
N VAL A 354 -31.14 -8.09 1.49
CA VAL A 354 -30.43 -8.85 0.47
C VAL A 354 -29.99 -7.89 -0.65
N ILE A 355 -28.71 -7.88 -1.00
CA ILE A 355 -28.18 -7.11 -2.14
C ILE A 355 -28.47 -7.90 -3.42
N ASN A 356 -29.34 -7.38 -4.27
CA ASN A 356 -29.72 -7.98 -5.54
C ASN A 356 -29.08 -7.20 -6.69
N ILE A 357 -28.26 -7.88 -7.51
CA ILE A 357 -27.42 -7.23 -8.53
C ILE A 357 -27.84 -7.58 -9.95
N ARG A 358 -28.67 -8.60 -10.16
CA ARG A 358 -29.15 -8.96 -11.49
C ARG A 358 -29.87 -7.81 -12.17
N PRO A 359 -29.78 -7.69 -13.52
CA PRO A 359 -30.49 -6.64 -14.23
C PRO A 359 -32.00 -6.55 -13.84
N GLY A 360 -32.43 -5.35 -13.50
CA GLY A 360 -33.81 -5.06 -13.13
C GLY A 360 -34.21 -5.42 -11.69
N SER A 361 -33.26 -5.82 -10.83
CA SER A 361 -33.53 -6.24 -9.45
C SER A 361 -33.70 -5.09 -8.44
N GLY A 362 -33.43 -3.86 -8.80
CA GLY A 362 -33.54 -2.70 -7.90
C GLY A 362 -32.38 -1.71 -7.97
N THR A 363 -32.09 -1.04 -6.85
CA THR A 363 -31.10 0.06 -6.78
C THR A 363 -29.67 -0.42 -7.12
N ASP A 364 -29.30 -1.61 -6.69
CA ASP A 364 -27.95 -2.15 -6.88
C ASP A 364 -27.80 -2.97 -8.18
N ALA A 365 -28.87 -3.00 -9.00
CA ALA A 365 -28.89 -3.79 -10.22
C ALA A 365 -27.79 -3.38 -11.19
N TYR A 366 -27.17 -4.39 -11.83
CA TYR A 366 -26.29 -4.16 -12.97
C TYR A 366 -27.04 -3.48 -14.11
N ASP A 367 -26.58 -2.32 -14.51
CA ASP A 367 -27.19 -1.46 -15.52
C ASP A 367 -26.39 -1.35 -16.83
N GLY A 368 -25.42 -2.23 -17.00
CA GLY A 368 -24.52 -2.22 -18.15
C GLY A 368 -23.31 -1.30 -18.00
N GLY A 369 -22.95 -0.91 -16.79
CA GLY A 369 -21.78 -0.10 -16.48
C GLY A 369 -22.08 1.40 -16.40
N GLY A 370 -23.30 1.77 -15.98
CA GLY A 370 -23.67 3.14 -15.62
C GLY A 370 -23.10 3.56 -14.26
N ASN A 371 -23.94 3.87 -13.29
CA ASN A 371 -23.52 4.24 -11.94
C ASN A 371 -23.32 3.04 -11.02
N GLY A 372 -23.81 1.86 -11.38
CA GLY A 372 -23.67 0.61 -10.63
C GLY A 372 -22.35 -0.09 -10.89
N THR A 373 -22.26 -1.34 -10.42
CA THR A 373 -21.06 -2.16 -10.61
C THR A 373 -20.82 -2.49 -12.08
N SER A 374 -19.55 -2.45 -12.50
CA SER A 374 -19.15 -2.86 -13.85
C SER A 374 -19.08 -4.38 -14.02
N THR A 375 -18.78 -5.12 -12.95
CA THR A 375 -18.53 -6.57 -12.99
C THR A 375 -19.62 -7.43 -12.38
N GLY A 376 -20.67 -6.82 -11.80
CA GLY A 376 -21.69 -7.55 -11.04
C GLY A 376 -21.27 -7.93 -9.63
N TYR A 377 -20.21 -7.33 -9.12
CA TYR A 377 -19.70 -7.47 -7.76
C TYR A 377 -19.47 -6.12 -7.11
N PHE A 378 -19.47 -6.09 -5.77
CA PHE A 378 -19.00 -4.94 -4.99
C PHE A 378 -17.96 -5.43 -3.98
N THR A 379 -17.23 -4.50 -3.37
CA THR A 379 -16.24 -4.82 -2.33
C THR A 379 -16.88 -4.70 -0.96
N ARG A 380 -16.74 -5.75 -0.14
CA ARG A 380 -17.17 -5.76 1.27
C ARG A 380 -16.04 -5.35 2.21
N LYS A 381 -14.82 -5.81 1.90
CA LYS A 381 -13.62 -5.55 2.70
C LYS A 381 -13.37 -4.06 2.86
N TYR A 382 -13.05 -3.60 4.07
CA TYR A 382 -12.92 -2.19 4.43
C TYR A 382 -14.22 -1.36 4.33
N TYR A 383 -15.38 -1.99 4.27
CA TYR A 383 -16.63 -1.25 4.45
C TYR A 383 -16.70 -0.75 5.90
N ASN A 384 -16.83 0.56 6.07
CA ASN A 384 -16.93 1.19 7.39
C ASN A 384 -18.35 1.74 7.61
N PRO A 385 -19.18 1.11 8.45
CA PRO A 385 -20.51 1.62 8.75
C PRO A 385 -20.51 2.92 9.55
N GLN A 386 -19.37 3.27 10.18
CA GLN A 386 -19.19 4.50 10.93
C GLN A 386 -18.65 5.66 10.07
N ALA A 387 -18.48 5.45 8.76
CA ALA A 387 -18.06 6.52 7.86
C ALA A 387 -19.02 7.70 7.91
N SER A 388 -18.51 8.91 7.72
CA SER A 388 -19.32 10.13 7.69
C SER A 388 -20.35 10.08 6.55
N GLY A 389 -21.34 10.97 6.58
CA GLY A 389 -22.43 11.01 5.59
C GLY A 389 -21.98 11.09 4.13
N ASP A 390 -20.74 11.49 3.85
CA ASP A 390 -20.10 11.49 2.54
C ASP A 390 -19.28 10.21 2.26
N GLN A 391 -19.46 9.16 3.05
CA GLN A 391 -18.71 7.90 2.98
C GLN A 391 -17.19 8.08 3.17
N ASN A 392 -16.78 9.12 3.88
CA ASN A 392 -15.39 9.32 4.26
C ASN A 392 -15.07 8.49 5.51
N SER A 393 -14.23 7.46 5.33
CA SER A 393 -13.85 6.55 6.39
C SER A 393 -12.62 7.05 7.16
N GLY A 394 -12.70 6.99 8.48
CA GLY A 394 -11.56 7.21 9.38
C GLY A 394 -10.84 5.92 9.77
N MET A 395 -11.23 4.80 9.20
CA MET A 395 -10.64 3.50 9.47
C MET A 395 -9.23 3.37 8.88
N ASN A 396 -8.32 2.78 9.63
CA ASN A 396 -6.95 2.53 9.22
C ASN A 396 -6.87 1.56 8.04
N ILE A 397 -5.86 1.75 7.20
CA ILE A 397 -5.54 0.84 6.11
C ILE A 397 -4.33 -0.01 6.49
N ILE A 398 -4.53 -1.32 6.60
CA ILE A 398 -3.46 -2.27 6.91
C ILE A 398 -2.49 -2.34 5.73
N THR A 399 -1.21 -2.11 5.99
CA THR A 399 -0.16 -2.18 4.97
C THR A 399 0.73 -3.41 5.13
N MET A 400 0.85 -3.93 6.35
CA MET A 400 1.56 -5.18 6.66
C MET A 400 0.85 -5.90 7.79
N ARG A 401 0.63 -7.21 7.65
CA ARG A 401 0.01 -8.06 8.66
C ARG A 401 0.63 -9.45 8.73
N TYR A 402 0.42 -10.13 9.83
CA TYR A 402 1.10 -11.40 10.14
C TYR A 402 0.81 -12.52 9.13
N ALA A 403 -0.40 -12.57 8.56
CA ALA A 403 -0.71 -13.53 7.50
C ALA A 403 0.19 -13.36 6.26
N ASP A 404 0.58 -12.10 5.90
CA ASP A 404 1.54 -11.85 4.82
C ASP A 404 2.92 -12.47 5.14
N ILE A 405 3.37 -12.39 6.41
CA ILE A 405 4.62 -13.00 6.87
C ILE A 405 4.58 -14.53 6.70
N LEU A 406 3.47 -15.16 7.10
CA LEU A 406 3.30 -16.62 6.95
C LEU A 406 3.33 -17.04 5.48
N LEU A 407 2.69 -16.28 4.61
CA LEU A 407 2.62 -16.56 3.17
C LEU A 407 3.95 -16.29 2.45
N MET A 408 4.67 -15.24 2.82
CA MET A 408 6.04 -14.98 2.31
C MET A 408 6.99 -16.11 2.71
N TYR A 409 6.92 -16.55 3.97
CA TYR A 409 7.72 -17.69 4.45
C TYR A 409 7.39 -18.98 3.69
N ALA A 410 6.10 -19.28 3.53
CA ALA A 410 5.62 -20.46 2.78
C ALA A 410 6.15 -20.49 1.35
N GLU A 411 6.06 -19.36 0.65
CA GLU A 411 6.56 -19.21 -0.73
C GLU A 411 8.09 -19.41 -0.76
N ALA A 412 8.82 -18.72 0.12
CA ALA A 412 10.28 -18.77 0.14
C ALA A 412 10.82 -20.19 0.42
N VAL A 413 10.22 -20.91 1.38
CA VAL A 413 10.59 -22.33 1.64
C VAL A 413 10.26 -23.19 0.43
N HIS A 414 9.07 -22.99 -0.17
CA HIS A 414 8.69 -23.79 -1.35
C HIS A 414 9.65 -23.60 -2.53
N GLU A 415 10.05 -22.37 -2.82
CA GLU A 415 10.94 -22.08 -3.95
C GLU A 415 12.36 -22.62 -3.74
N THR A 416 12.83 -22.70 -2.51
CA THR A 416 14.17 -23.23 -2.16
C THR A 416 14.20 -24.74 -2.00
N SER A 417 13.50 -25.27 -1.01
CA SER A 417 13.59 -26.67 -0.60
C SER A 417 12.34 -27.51 -0.86
N GLY A 418 11.25 -26.86 -1.33
CA GLY A 418 9.93 -27.47 -1.47
C GLY A 418 9.11 -27.38 -0.18
N MET A 419 7.79 -27.30 -0.34
CA MET A 419 6.85 -27.28 0.78
C MET A 419 6.87 -28.62 1.52
N THR A 420 6.89 -28.56 2.84
CA THR A 420 6.75 -29.73 3.71
C THR A 420 5.50 -29.61 4.57
N GLU A 421 5.02 -30.75 5.10
CA GLU A 421 3.88 -30.76 6.02
C GLU A 421 4.15 -29.90 7.27
N ALA A 422 5.36 -29.89 7.78
CA ALA A 422 5.74 -29.08 8.94
C ALA A 422 5.63 -27.56 8.66
N VAL A 423 6.02 -27.12 7.46
CA VAL A 423 5.89 -25.71 7.03
C VAL A 423 4.44 -25.37 6.73
N TRP A 424 3.71 -26.26 6.05
CA TRP A 424 2.28 -26.11 5.80
C TRP A 424 1.50 -25.90 7.10
N ASN A 425 1.74 -26.72 8.10
CA ASN A 425 1.07 -26.65 9.40
C ASN A 425 1.41 -25.38 10.20
N LYS A 426 2.52 -24.72 9.90
CA LYS A 426 2.90 -23.43 10.51
C LYS A 426 2.39 -22.22 9.73
N THR A 427 2.02 -22.36 8.48
CA THR A 427 1.75 -21.23 7.57
C THR A 427 0.34 -21.27 6.95
N ILE A 428 0.09 -22.17 6.01
CA ILE A 428 -1.16 -22.23 5.24
C ILE A 428 -2.32 -22.76 6.11
N ARG A 429 -2.09 -23.84 6.85
CA ARG A 429 -3.12 -24.45 7.68
C ARG A 429 -3.77 -23.47 8.68
N PRO A 430 -3.04 -22.72 9.51
CA PRO A 430 -3.67 -21.79 10.45
C PRO A 430 -4.43 -20.65 9.75
N ILE A 431 -4.01 -20.23 8.58
CA ILE A 431 -4.75 -19.25 7.76
C ILE A 431 -6.11 -19.82 7.33
N ARG A 432 -6.13 -21.07 6.86
CA ARG A 432 -7.37 -21.75 6.47
C ARG A 432 -8.28 -22.09 7.66
N GLU A 433 -7.72 -22.51 8.78
CA GLU A 433 -8.48 -22.73 10.03
C GLU A 433 -9.13 -21.42 10.49
N ARG A 434 -8.40 -20.31 10.51
CA ARG A 434 -8.93 -18.98 10.82
C ARG A 434 -10.02 -18.55 9.82
N ALA A 435 -9.88 -18.87 8.55
CA ALA A 435 -10.90 -18.59 7.52
C ALA A 435 -12.20 -19.40 7.70
N GLY A 436 -12.19 -20.45 8.53
CA GLY A 436 -13.36 -21.27 8.83
C GLY A 436 -13.41 -22.62 8.11
N PHE A 437 -12.33 -23.04 7.47
CA PHE A 437 -12.24 -24.40 6.93
C PHE A 437 -12.19 -25.43 8.06
N THR A 438 -12.96 -26.52 7.91
CA THR A 438 -13.00 -27.64 8.86
C THR A 438 -12.73 -28.99 8.20
N ALA A 439 -12.84 -29.08 6.87
CA ALA A 439 -12.61 -30.31 6.14
C ALA A 439 -11.12 -30.69 6.12
N ASP A 440 -10.79 -31.94 6.44
CA ASP A 440 -9.42 -32.44 6.42
C ASP A 440 -8.73 -32.22 5.07
N ALA A 441 -9.44 -32.38 3.97
CA ALA A 441 -8.88 -32.16 2.62
C ALA A 441 -8.50 -30.70 2.34
N ALA A 442 -9.16 -29.74 3.01
CA ALA A 442 -8.83 -28.32 2.92
C ALA A 442 -7.65 -27.95 3.84
N LEU A 443 -7.53 -28.58 4.99
CA LEU A 443 -6.59 -28.22 6.04
C LEU A 443 -5.26 -28.97 5.97
N ASN A 444 -5.29 -30.25 5.58
CA ASN A 444 -4.10 -31.09 5.59
C ASN A 444 -3.17 -30.77 4.42
N PHE A 445 -1.88 -31.03 4.64
CA PHE A 445 -0.87 -30.90 3.58
C PHE A 445 -1.23 -31.76 2.36
N PRO A 446 -1.37 -31.17 1.16
CA PRO A 446 -1.77 -31.88 -0.06
C PRO A 446 -0.59 -32.66 -0.64
N ALA A 447 -0.24 -33.81 -0.04
CA ALA A 447 0.86 -34.64 -0.47
C ALA A 447 0.74 -35.10 -1.92
N GLY A 448 1.86 -35.29 -2.60
CA GLY A 448 1.91 -35.79 -3.99
C GLY A 448 1.73 -34.73 -5.07
N LYS A 449 1.56 -33.46 -4.70
CA LYS A 449 1.54 -32.35 -5.66
C LYS A 449 2.95 -32.10 -6.23
N SER A 450 3.05 -31.82 -7.53
CA SER A 450 4.28 -31.35 -8.16
C SER A 450 4.71 -29.97 -7.59
N LYS A 451 5.95 -29.58 -7.87
CA LYS A 451 6.44 -28.25 -7.44
C LYS A 451 5.57 -27.12 -8.01
N GLU A 452 5.16 -27.23 -9.26
CA GLU A 452 4.32 -26.24 -9.94
C GLU A 452 2.91 -26.18 -9.37
N GLU A 453 2.27 -27.34 -9.12
CA GLU A 453 0.95 -27.39 -8.47
C GLU A 453 0.98 -26.80 -7.07
N MET A 454 2.01 -27.10 -6.28
CA MET A 454 2.16 -26.56 -4.94
C MET A 454 2.41 -25.05 -4.96
N ARG A 455 3.23 -24.57 -5.90
CA ARG A 455 3.44 -23.14 -6.16
C ARG A 455 2.13 -22.43 -6.44
N GLN A 456 1.28 -23.02 -7.29
CA GLN A 456 -0.03 -22.44 -7.61
C GLN A 456 -0.94 -22.41 -6.39
N ILE A 457 -0.97 -23.46 -5.58
CA ILE A 457 -1.74 -23.51 -4.33
C ILE A 457 -1.30 -22.38 -3.37
N ILE A 458 0.02 -22.15 -3.21
CA ILE A 458 0.54 -21.08 -2.35
C ILE A 458 0.17 -19.70 -2.92
N ARG A 459 0.28 -19.50 -4.22
CA ARG A 459 -0.08 -18.25 -4.91
C ARG A 459 -1.56 -17.96 -4.82
N ASP A 460 -2.41 -18.97 -4.95
CA ASP A 460 -3.87 -18.83 -4.82
C ASP A 460 -4.27 -18.56 -3.38
N GLU A 461 -3.65 -19.24 -2.41
CA GLU A 461 -3.86 -18.93 -0.99
C GLU A 461 -3.51 -17.47 -0.66
N ARG A 462 -2.34 -17.02 -1.15
CA ARG A 462 -1.92 -15.62 -1.02
C ARG A 462 -2.90 -14.66 -1.71
N ARG A 463 -3.40 -15.02 -2.89
CA ARG A 463 -4.37 -14.22 -3.64
C ARG A 463 -5.66 -13.99 -2.86
N VAL A 464 -6.26 -15.05 -2.31
CA VAL A 464 -7.54 -14.97 -1.60
C VAL A 464 -7.39 -14.36 -0.22
N GLU A 465 -6.30 -14.66 0.48
CA GLU A 465 -6.01 -14.10 1.80
C GLU A 465 -5.76 -12.58 1.74
N MET A 466 -4.94 -12.15 0.79
CA MET A 466 -4.52 -10.74 0.64
C MET A 466 -5.36 -9.98 -0.41
N ALA A 467 -6.51 -10.52 -0.81
CA ALA A 467 -7.39 -9.90 -1.79
C ALA A 467 -7.81 -8.49 -1.37
N MET A 468 -7.78 -7.54 -2.30
CA MET A 468 -8.18 -6.15 -2.11
C MET A 468 -7.29 -5.37 -1.11
N GLU A 469 -6.01 -5.76 -0.98
CA GLU A 469 -5.01 -5.08 -0.13
C GLU A 469 -3.85 -4.44 -0.94
N GLY A 470 -3.98 -4.37 -2.27
CA GLY A 470 -3.03 -3.67 -3.15
C GLY A 470 -1.74 -4.44 -3.45
N LEU A 471 -1.63 -5.72 -3.08
CA LEU A 471 -0.39 -6.50 -3.20
C LEU A 471 -0.32 -7.33 -4.50
N ARG A 472 -1.46 -7.76 -5.04
CA ARG A 472 -1.53 -8.71 -6.15
C ARG A 472 -0.76 -8.25 -7.39
N TRP A 473 -0.81 -6.96 -7.73
CA TRP A 473 -0.09 -6.43 -8.88
C TRP A 473 1.43 -6.59 -8.77
N TYR A 474 1.98 -6.37 -7.56
CA TYR A 474 3.40 -6.57 -7.27
C TYR A 474 3.78 -8.06 -7.32
N ASP A 475 2.94 -8.94 -6.80
CA ASP A 475 3.14 -10.39 -6.86
C ASP A 475 3.24 -10.87 -8.32
N ILE A 476 2.30 -10.47 -9.18
CA ILE A 476 2.33 -10.81 -10.60
C ILE A 476 3.61 -10.30 -11.30
N LYS A 477 4.05 -9.08 -10.96
CA LYS A 477 5.26 -8.50 -11.53
C LYS A 477 6.54 -9.26 -11.10
N ARG A 478 6.69 -9.55 -9.81
CA ARG A 478 7.86 -10.29 -9.31
C ARG A 478 7.91 -11.73 -9.79
N TRP A 479 6.77 -12.38 -10.01
CA TRP A 479 6.68 -13.71 -10.63
C TRP A 479 6.94 -13.71 -12.14
N LYS A 480 7.07 -12.54 -12.76
CA LYS A 480 7.17 -12.38 -14.21
C LYS A 480 5.99 -13.01 -14.96
N ALA A 481 4.80 -12.95 -14.38
CA ALA A 481 3.58 -13.58 -14.87
C ALA A 481 2.57 -12.57 -15.48
N GLY A 482 3.07 -11.42 -15.95
CA GLY A 482 2.24 -10.35 -16.49
C GLY A 482 1.35 -10.79 -17.66
N ASN A 483 1.89 -11.52 -18.61
CA ASN A 483 1.13 -12.06 -19.75
C ASN A 483 0.03 -13.04 -19.32
N GLU A 484 0.29 -13.84 -18.29
CA GLU A 484 -0.65 -14.85 -17.80
C GLU A 484 -1.86 -14.21 -17.11
N TYR A 485 -1.63 -13.24 -16.22
CA TYR A 485 -2.68 -12.70 -15.33
C TYR A 485 -3.21 -11.33 -15.77
N LEU A 486 -2.42 -10.54 -16.50
CA LEU A 486 -2.77 -9.16 -16.86
C LEU A 486 -3.10 -9.00 -18.36
N SER A 487 -3.33 -10.09 -19.08
CA SER A 487 -3.80 -10.10 -20.47
C SER A 487 -5.14 -10.82 -20.60
N GLY A 488 -5.89 -10.49 -21.64
CA GLY A 488 -7.17 -11.15 -21.94
C GLY A 488 -8.39 -10.35 -21.46
N LYS A 489 -9.54 -10.98 -21.62
CA LYS A 489 -10.82 -10.34 -21.36
C LYS A 489 -11.07 -10.21 -19.85
N VAL A 490 -11.46 -9.02 -19.39
CA VAL A 490 -12.03 -8.84 -18.07
C VAL A 490 -13.37 -9.55 -18.03
N ARG A 491 -13.66 -10.30 -16.95
CA ARG A 491 -14.90 -11.03 -16.77
C ARG A 491 -15.64 -10.56 -15.52
N GLY A 492 -16.95 -10.56 -15.60
CA GLY A 492 -17.86 -10.29 -14.49
C GLY A 492 -18.73 -11.50 -14.14
N ALA A 493 -19.72 -11.30 -13.27
CA ALA A 493 -20.74 -12.28 -12.94
C ALA A 493 -21.48 -12.73 -14.20
N SER A 494 -22.09 -13.93 -14.18
CA SER A 494 -22.68 -14.59 -15.36
C SER A 494 -23.76 -13.79 -16.11
N PHE A 495 -24.34 -12.77 -15.48
CA PHE A 495 -25.34 -11.88 -16.07
C PHE A 495 -24.74 -10.57 -16.66
N VAL A 496 -23.43 -10.36 -16.53
CA VAL A 496 -22.74 -9.19 -17.05
C VAL A 496 -22.47 -9.33 -18.54
N ASP A 497 -22.74 -8.28 -19.31
CA ASP A 497 -22.33 -8.22 -20.72
C ASP A 497 -20.82 -7.94 -20.80
N GLU A 498 -20.04 -9.01 -20.98
CA GLU A 498 -18.59 -8.91 -21.06
C GLU A 498 -18.10 -8.05 -22.27
N ASN A 499 -18.94 -7.79 -23.28
CA ASN A 499 -18.57 -6.90 -24.38
C ASN A 499 -18.40 -5.45 -23.94
N LYS A 500 -18.99 -5.08 -22.80
CA LYS A 500 -18.82 -3.77 -22.18
C LYS A 500 -17.58 -3.65 -21.30
N LEU A 501 -16.90 -4.77 -21.03
CA LEU A 501 -15.68 -4.82 -20.27
C LEU A 501 -14.44 -4.75 -21.18
N ASP A 502 -13.34 -4.23 -20.63
CA ASP A 502 -12.08 -4.08 -21.36
C ASP A 502 -11.44 -5.45 -21.69
N THR A 503 -10.59 -5.45 -22.70
CA THR A 503 -9.59 -6.48 -22.90
C THR A 503 -8.26 -5.92 -22.44
N ARG A 504 -7.65 -6.58 -21.47
CA ARG A 504 -6.32 -6.24 -20.94
C ARG A 504 -5.23 -6.66 -21.93
N LYS A 505 -4.17 -5.90 -21.97
CA LYS A 505 -2.96 -6.21 -22.72
C LYS A 505 -1.74 -5.87 -21.90
N PHE A 506 -0.87 -6.84 -21.71
CA PHE A 506 0.41 -6.65 -21.01
C PHE A 506 1.55 -6.93 -22.00
N GLU A 507 2.47 -5.99 -22.12
CA GLU A 507 3.67 -6.12 -22.95
C GLU A 507 4.89 -6.29 -22.05
N GLU A 508 5.44 -7.51 -21.97
CA GLU A 508 6.53 -7.87 -21.06
C GLU A 508 7.77 -6.99 -21.21
N ALA A 509 8.05 -6.56 -22.44
CA ALA A 509 9.19 -5.68 -22.70
C ALA A 509 9.03 -4.26 -22.11
N ARG A 510 7.81 -3.87 -21.70
CA ARG A 510 7.48 -2.52 -21.24
C ARG A 510 6.83 -2.49 -19.86
N ASP A 511 5.77 -3.27 -19.64
CA ASP A 511 4.77 -3.00 -18.61
C ASP A 511 5.18 -3.46 -17.20
N TYR A 512 6.37 -4.07 -17.04
CA TYR A 512 6.93 -4.32 -15.71
C TYR A 512 7.39 -3.05 -15.00
N LEU A 513 7.66 -1.97 -15.72
CA LEU A 513 8.02 -0.67 -15.15
C LEU A 513 7.10 0.43 -15.70
N TRP A 514 6.88 1.46 -14.93
CA TRP A 514 6.25 2.69 -15.38
C TRP A 514 7.25 3.56 -16.14
N ALA A 515 6.76 4.40 -17.02
CA ALA A 515 7.60 5.41 -17.67
C ALA A 515 8.08 6.46 -16.65
N VAL A 516 9.32 6.92 -16.78
CA VAL A 516 9.71 8.20 -16.20
C VAL A 516 8.85 9.28 -16.86
N PRO A 517 8.20 10.17 -16.08
CA PRO A 517 7.30 11.16 -16.64
C PRO A 517 8.01 12.06 -17.65
N ILE A 518 7.39 12.30 -18.79
CA ILE A 518 8.01 13.14 -19.85
C ILE A 518 8.29 14.57 -19.36
N SER A 519 7.48 15.08 -18.43
CA SER A 519 7.70 16.39 -17.81
C SER A 519 9.04 16.45 -17.06
N GLU A 520 9.42 15.36 -16.38
CA GLU A 520 10.66 15.29 -15.64
C GLU A 520 11.88 15.18 -16.57
N ILE A 521 11.77 14.38 -17.64
CA ILE A 521 12.82 14.29 -18.67
C ILE A 521 13.04 15.63 -19.35
N ASN A 522 11.96 16.39 -19.60
CA ASN A 522 12.06 17.73 -20.20
C ASN A 522 12.75 18.75 -19.26
N LEU A 523 12.61 18.58 -17.94
CA LEU A 523 13.27 19.42 -16.93
C LEU A 523 14.70 19.00 -16.68
N ASN A 524 14.99 17.71 -16.76
CA ASN A 524 16.29 17.11 -16.55
C ASN A 524 16.58 16.03 -17.62
N PRO A 525 17.25 16.38 -18.73
CA PRO A 525 17.57 15.45 -19.81
C PRO A 525 18.44 14.25 -19.39
N ASN A 526 19.15 14.32 -18.25
CA ASN A 526 19.95 13.20 -17.74
C ASN A 526 19.09 12.01 -17.24
N LEU A 527 17.76 12.19 -17.16
CA LEU A 527 16.85 11.10 -16.87
C LEU A 527 16.56 10.20 -18.09
N ALA A 528 16.93 10.65 -19.30
CA ALA A 528 16.84 9.84 -20.51
C ALA A 528 17.98 8.80 -20.58
N PRO A 529 17.79 7.69 -21.31
CA PRO A 529 16.55 7.28 -22.00
C PRO A 529 15.46 6.85 -21.01
N ASN A 530 14.20 6.85 -21.44
CA ASN A 530 13.09 6.33 -20.65
C ASN A 530 13.21 4.80 -20.44
N ASN A 531 12.33 4.23 -19.64
CA ASN A 531 12.26 2.78 -19.47
C ASN A 531 11.90 2.08 -20.80
N PRO A 532 12.31 0.82 -21.00
CA PRO A 532 12.08 0.10 -22.24
C PRO A 532 10.62 0.15 -22.72
N GLY A 533 10.42 0.34 -24.02
CA GLY A 533 9.10 0.35 -24.65
C GLY A 533 8.33 1.68 -24.59
N TYR A 534 8.86 2.72 -23.92
CA TYR A 534 8.21 4.03 -23.84
C TYR A 534 8.78 5.09 -24.80
N GLY A 535 9.81 4.76 -25.55
CA GLY A 535 10.49 5.71 -26.42
C GLY A 535 11.34 6.73 -25.63
N ASN A 536 12.01 7.60 -26.38
CA ASN A 536 12.79 8.71 -25.81
C ASN A 536 11.92 9.95 -25.63
#